data_418ce29c067c5c7469b81f537115e02c
#
_entry.id   418ce29c067c5c7469b81f537115e02c
#
_cell.length_a   1.000
_cell.length_b   1.000
_cell.length_c   1.000
_cell.angle_alpha   90.00
_cell.angle_beta   90.00
_cell.angle_gamma   90.00
#
_symmetry.space_group_name_H-M   'P 1'
#
loop_
_entity.id
_entity.type
_entity.pdbx_description
1 polymer ?
#
loop_
_entity_poly.entity_id
_entity_poly.type
_entity_poly.pdbx_seq_one_letter_code
_entity_poly.pdbx_strand_id
1 'polypeptide(L)'
;MKAIVYERTGDPSVLELVERPVPEPGPGELLIRMAVAGVNPTDWKARRQWPLPAGWQTPGQDGAGVVEAVGRGVDQDWIGERVWLWEAAWQRPWGTAAEYTVVPMRQAVRLGDASFDLGACLGIPFLTAHRCLTVGEFMPDRLHAGALSDHTVLVQGGAGAVGNAAIQLARWADACVVATVSSPEKAQLAAAAGADFVVNYREQDVVEEVRKIAPDGVHTIVEVSAARNAAADAQLLRAGGAVCVYADDGGDEVTVPIRPMMVPNARWQFVLVYTEPKAAKAQAVVDVAAAVAQGAVRVGEEAGLPLHHHPLTAARAAHEAVENSVVGKVLITTSEP
;
A
#
# COMPACT_ATOMS: atom_id res chain seq x y z
N MET A 1 9.72 24.90 -10.32
CA MET A 1 9.04 23.61 -10.51
C MET A 1 7.55 23.75 -10.30
N LYS A 2 6.77 22.99 -11.03
CA LYS A 2 5.33 22.85 -10.78
C LYS A 2 5.10 21.87 -9.62
N ALA A 3 4.16 22.20 -8.73
CA ALA A 3 3.78 21.35 -7.59
C ALA A 3 2.31 21.55 -7.26
N ILE A 4 1.67 20.50 -6.78
CA ILE A 4 0.36 20.60 -6.14
C ILE A 4 0.58 20.99 -4.68
N VAL A 5 -0.13 22.01 -4.23
CA VAL A 5 -0.02 22.51 -2.85
C VAL A 5 -1.41 22.74 -2.29
N TYR A 6 -1.56 22.53 -0.99
CA TYR A 6 -2.73 23.00 -0.22
C TYR A 6 -2.26 23.64 1.09
N GLU A 7 -2.93 24.74 1.47
CA GLU A 7 -2.61 25.57 2.64
C GLU A 7 -3.71 25.52 3.70
N ARG A 8 -4.74 24.72 3.45
CA ARG A 8 -5.84 24.43 4.38
C ARG A 8 -6.39 23.04 4.09
N THR A 9 -6.93 22.41 5.10
CA THR A 9 -7.66 21.13 4.93
C THR A 9 -9.00 21.35 4.25
N GLY A 10 -9.51 20.34 3.57
CA GLY A 10 -10.80 20.41 2.88
C GLY A 10 -10.99 19.34 1.82
N ASP A 11 -11.96 19.56 0.93
CA ASP A 11 -12.25 18.76 -0.24
C ASP A 11 -11.16 18.94 -1.34
N PRO A 12 -11.23 18.23 -2.49
CA PRO A 12 -10.21 18.34 -3.54
C PRO A 12 -9.99 19.77 -4.09
N SER A 13 -10.92 20.70 -3.92
CA SER A 13 -10.78 22.07 -4.40
C SER A 13 -9.63 22.86 -3.76
N VAL A 14 -9.16 22.43 -2.57
CA VAL A 14 -8.03 23.06 -1.89
C VAL A 14 -6.67 22.76 -2.55
N LEU A 15 -6.60 21.78 -3.44
CA LEU A 15 -5.40 21.45 -4.19
C LEU A 15 -5.18 22.48 -5.30
N GLU A 16 -4.03 23.14 -5.28
CA GLU A 16 -3.66 24.16 -6.26
C GLU A 16 -2.37 23.79 -6.95
N LEU A 17 -2.33 23.95 -8.28
CA LEU A 17 -1.10 23.85 -9.06
C LEU A 17 -0.39 25.19 -8.96
N VAL A 18 0.82 25.17 -8.41
CA VAL A 18 1.64 26.37 -8.21
C VAL A 18 3.05 26.20 -8.76
N GLU A 19 3.71 27.30 -9.06
CA GLU A 19 5.15 27.32 -9.31
C GLU A 19 5.91 27.64 -8.02
N ARG A 20 6.93 26.83 -7.70
CA ARG A 20 7.82 26.99 -6.54
C ARG A 20 9.28 26.81 -6.93
N PRO A 21 10.23 27.35 -6.17
CA PRO A 21 11.63 26.99 -6.31
C PRO A 21 11.82 25.47 -6.17
N VAL A 22 12.77 24.91 -6.89
CA VAL A 22 13.20 23.53 -6.67
C VAL A 22 13.84 23.45 -5.28
N PRO A 23 13.42 22.51 -4.41
CA PRO A 23 14.00 22.40 -3.08
C PRO A 23 15.45 21.91 -3.13
N GLU A 24 16.25 22.31 -2.15
CA GLU A 24 17.61 21.78 -1.99
C GLU A 24 17.61 20.63 -0.98
N PRO A 25 18.31 19.50 -1.26
CA PRO A 25 18.38 18.38 -0.34
C PRO A 25 19.24 18.74 0.88
N GLY A 26 18.68 18.61 2.07
CA GLY A 26 19.38 18.76 3.34
C GLY A 26 20.35 17.60 3.62
N PRO A 27 21.11 17.66 4.75
CA PRO A 27 22.01 16.56 5.12
C PRO A 27 21.25 15.22 5.24
N GLY A 28 21.75 14.17 4.55
CA GLY A 28 21.13 12.85 4.53
C GLY A 28 19.88 12.73 3.67
N GLU A 29 19.57 13.74 2.84
CA GLU A 29 18.43 13.75 1.92
C GLU A 29 18.84 13.62 0.45
N LEU A 30 17.87 13.23 -0.35
CA LEU A 30 17.95 13.14 -1.81
C LEU A 30 16.95 14.12 -2.43
N LEU A 31 17.33 14.81 -3.48
CA LEU A 31 16.44 15.51 -4.41
C LEU A 31 16.05 14.52 -5.52
N ILE A 32 14.76 14.30 -5.68
CA ILE A 32 14.23 13.39 -6.70
C ILE A 32 13.47 14.19 -7.73
N ARG A 33 13.84 14.03 -9.01
CA ARG A 33 13.03 14.44 -10.14
C ARG A 33 11.98 13.37 -10.36
N MET A 34 10.73 13.73 -10.06
CA MET A 34 9.62 12.81 -10.09
C MET A 34 9.21 12.46 -11.53
N ALA A 35 8.90 11.20 -11.76
CA ALA A 35 8.27 10.73 -13.00
C ALA A 35 6.78 10.44 -12.76
N VAL A 36 6.47 9.70 -11.69
CA VAL A 36 5.11 9.29 -11.35
C VAL A 36 4.90 9.36 -9.84
N ALA A 37 3.80 9.93 -9.40
CA ALA A 37 3.33 9.91 -8.01
C ALA A 37 2.13 8.97 -7.88
N GLY A 38 2.11 8.16 -6.82
CA GLY A 38 1.01 7.26 -6.50
C GLY A 38 0.05 7.91 -5.49
N VAL A 39 -1.25 7.90 -5.78
CA VAL A 39 -2.27 8.41 -4.86
C VAL A 39 -2.86 7.28 -4.03
N ASN A 40 -2.96 7.49 -2.72
CA ASN A 40 -3.51 6.55 -1.75
C ASN A 40 -4.71 7.14 -1.00
N PRO A 41 -5.58 6.32 -0.39
CA PRO A 41 -6.65 6.82 0.49
C PRO A 41 -6.14 7.73 1.61
N THR A 42 -4.96 7.46 2.15
CA THR A 42 -4.35 8.30 3.19
C THR A 42 -4.05 9.73 2.73
N ASP A 43 -3.79 9.96 1.44
CA ASP A 43 -3.51 11.30 0.90
C ASP A 43 -4.74 12.19 0.97
N TRP A 44 -5.93 11.67 0.61
CA TRP A 44 -7.16 12.45 0.72
C TRP A 44 -7.66 12.55 2.16
N LYS A 45 -7.47 11.49 2.99
CA LYS A 45 -7.80 11.53 4.42
C LYS A 45 -6.97 12.60 5.14
N ALA A 46 -5.65 12.66 4.86
CA ALA A 46 -4.76 13.70 5.38
C ALA A 46 -5.18 15.09 4.91
N ARG A 47 -5.40 15.29 3.61
CA ARG A 47 -5.86 16.55 3.05
C ARG A 47 -7.15 17.05 3.71
N ARG A 48 -8.05 16.15 4.08
CA ARG A 48 -9.34 16.53 4.70
C ARG A 48 -9.19 17.04 6.12
N GLN A 49 -8.29 16.48 6.93
CA GLN A 49 -8.38 16.70 8.37
C GLN A 49 -7.07 16.73 9.15
N TRP A 50 -5.92 16.38 8.55
CA TRP A 50 -4.67 16.37 9.30
C TRP A 50 -4.00 17.74 9.34
N PRO A 51 -3.31 18.09 10.44
CA PRO A 51 -2.55 19.34 10.54
C PRO A 51 -1.46 19.42 9.46
N LEU A 52 -1.31 20.60 8.88
CA LEU A 52 -0.29 20.87 7.88
C LEU A 52 1.09 21.05 8.52
N PRO A 53 2.12 20.29 8.12
CA PRO A 53 3.44 20.30 8.77
C PRO A 53 4.15 21.66 8.77
N ALA A 54 3.90 22.50 7.75
CA ALA A 54 4.56 23.81 7.59
C ALA A 54 3.55 24.92 7.21
N GLY A 55 2.27 24.77 7.59
CA GLY A 55 1.20 25.65 7.10
C GLY A 55 0.81 25.39 5.65
N TRP A 56 1.50 24.51 4.97
CA TRP A 56 1.23 24.02 3.61
C TRP A 56 1.75 22.59 3.44
N GLN A 57 1.26 21.88 2.41
CA GLN A 57 1.78 20.58 2.04
C GLN A 57 1.58 20.31 0.55
N THR A 58 2.55 19.65 -0.09
CA THR A 58 2.38 18.89 -1.32
C THR A 58 1.93 17.48 -0.94
N PRO A 59 0.82 16.94 -1.48
CA PRO A 59 0.37 15.60 -1.16
C PRO A 59 1.22 14.53 -1.86
N GLY A 60 1.00 13.27 -1.48
CA GLY A 60 1.60 12.10 -2.11
C GLY A 60 2.67 11.45 -1.24
N GLN A 61 2.39 10.22 -0.82
CA GLN A 61 3.30 9.41 0.02
C GLN A 61 4.22 8.56 -0.84
N ASP A 62 3.71 8.08 -1.99
CA ASP A 62 4.37 7.15 -2.89
C ASP A 62 4.73 7.81 -4.20
N GLY A 63 5.79 7.34 -4.83
CA GLY A 63 6.17 7.79 -6.15
C GLY A 63 7.43 7.11 -6.65
N ALA A 64 7.80 7.44 -7.88
CA ALA A 64 9.04 6.99 -8.48
C ALA A 64 9.64 8.09 -9.36
N GLY A 65 10.94 8.09 -9.47
CA GLY A 65 11.67 9.09 -10.24
C GLY A 65 13.17 8.81 -10.29
N VAL A 66 13.94 9.85 -10.57
CA VAL A 66 15.40 9.78 -10.70
C VAL A 66 16.05 10.72 -9.67
N VAL A 67 17.08 10.26 -9.01
CA VAL A 67 17.85 11.09 -8.08
C VAL A 67 18.60 12.15 -8.87
N GLU A 68 18.30 13.43 -8.63
CA GLU A 68 18.89 14.58 -9.33
C GLU A 68 20.09 15.14 -8.56
N ALA A 69 20.00 15.18 -7.22
CA ALA A 69 21.05 15.67 -6.35
C ALA A 69 21.01 14.99 -4.99
N VAL A 70 22.13 15.06 -4.27
CA VAL A 70 22.28 14.48 -2.94
C VAL A 70 22.72 15.55 -1.94
N GLY A 71 22.19 15.45 -0.71
CA GLY A 71 22.59 16.29 0.41
C GLY A 71 23.91 15.84 1.05
N ARG A 72 24.44 16.69 1.94
CA ARG A 72 25.68 16.38 2.65
C ARG A 72 25.59 15.03 3.39
N GLY A 73 26.60 14.20 3.23
CA GLY A 73 26.70 12.89 3.89
C GLY A 73 26.01 11.75 3.15
N VAL A 74 25.48 12.00 1.95
CA VAL A 74 24.98 10.97 1.04
C VAL A 74 26.00 10.73 -0.07
N ASP A 75 26.16 9.46 -0.46
CA ASP A 75 27.06 9.07 -1.55
C ASP A 75 26.58 9.64 -2.89
N GLN A 76 27.54 10.13 -3.70
CA GLN A 76 27.28 10.65 -5.05
C GLN A 76 26.79 9.57 -6.03
N ASP A 77 27.04 8.29 -5.73
CA ASP A 77 26.58 7.14 -6.54
C ASP A 77 25.04 7.01 -6.60
N TRP A 78 24.33 7.80 -5.79
CA TRP A 78 22.89 7.91 -5.91
C TRP A 78 22.43 8.77 -7.10
N ILE A 79 23.24 9.71 -7.58
CA ILE A 79 22.84 10.62 -8.66
C ILE A 79 22.64 9.81 -9.95
N GLY A 80 21.47 10.00 -10.59
CA GLY A 80 21.05 9.26 -11.76
C GLY A 80 20.34 7.94 -11.46
N GLU A 81 20.35 7.46 -10.21
CA GLU A 81 19.64 6.24 -9.83
C GLU A 81 18.12 6.41 -9.98
N ARG A 82 17.48 5.38 -10.54
CA ARG A 82 16.03 5.25 -10.57
C ARG A 82 15.56 4.69 -9.23
N VAL A 83 14.58 5.36 -8.63
CA VAL A 83 14.12 5.04 -7.28
C VAL A 83 12.61 5.02 -7.17
N TRP A 84 12.10 4.22 -6.22
CA TRP A 84 10.76 4.36 -5.68
C TRP A 84 10.81 4.92 -4.26
N LEU A 85 9.73 5.64 -3.89
CA LEU A 85 9.63 6.40 -2.65
C LEU A 85 8.46 5.90 -1.80
N TRP A 86 8.61 6.06 -0.48
CA TRP A 86 7.58 5.76 0.49
C TRP A 86 7.56 6.79 1.63
N GLU A 87 6.36 7.08 2.16
CA GLU A 87 6.14 8.06 3.24
C GLU A 87 6.72 9.46 2.95
N ALA A 88 6.77 9.90 1.70
CA ALA A 88 7.41 11.16 1.34
C ALA A 88 6.79 12.37 2.05
N ALA A 89 5.46 12.45 2.14
CA ALA A 89 4.72 13.54 2.78
C ALA A 89 4.43 13.30 4.28
N TRP A 90 4.84 12.16 4.88
CA TRP A 90 4.52 11.88 6.27
C TRP A 90 5.24 12.82 7.23
N GLN A 91 4.47 13.69 7.91
CA GLN A 91 4.97 14.76 8.80
C GLN A 91 5.95 15.73 8.14
N ARG A 92 5.86 15.87 6.80
CA ARG A 92 6.73 16.72 5.97
C ARG A 92 5.90 17.52 4.97
N PRO A 93 6.35 18.72 4.57
CA PRO A 93 5.61 19.51 3.58
C PRO A 93 5.81 19.02 2.13
N TRP A 94 6.83 18.20 1.87
CA TRP A 94 7.22 17.75 0.53
C TRP A 94 6.68 16.36 0.24
N GLY A 95 5.65 16.26 -0.60
CA GLY A 95 5.13 15.01 -1.14
C GLY A 95 5.54 14.78 -2.60
N THR A 96 4.97 13.75 -3.21
CA THR A 96 5.36 13.30 -4.54
C THR A 96 4.57 13.95 -5.69
N ALA A 97 3.46 14.66 -5.41
CA ALA A 97 2.67 15.35 -6.42
C ALA A 97 3.30 16.68 -6.89
N ALA A 98 4.53 16.61 -7.38
CA ALA A 98 5.35 17.72 -7.86
C ALA A 98 6.39 17.23 -8.87
N GLU A 99 7.00 18.13 -9.64
CA GLU A 99 8.11 17.78 -10.53
C GLU A 99 9.37 17.33 -9.76
N TYR A 100 9.57 17.87 -8.54
CA TYR A 100 10.68 17.50 -7.66
C TYR A 100 10.18 17.36 -6.21
N THR A 101 10.78 16.44 -5.48
CA THR A 101 10.61 16.30 -4.04
C THR A 101 11.94 16.02 -3.34
N VAL A 102 12.02 16.31 -2.06
CA VAL A 102 13.16 15.91 -1.22
C VAL A 102 12.71 14.87 -0.22
N VAL A 103 13.51 13.82 -0.04
CA VAL A 103 13.23 12.75 0.94
C VAL A 103 14.51 12.35 1.68
N PRO A 104 14.42 11.90 2.93
CA PRO A 104 15.53 11.20 3.58
C PRO A 104 15.97 10.00 2.73
N MET A 105 17.26 9.77 2.59
CA MET A 105 17.82 8.67 1.77
C MET A 105 17.16 7.31 2.08
N ARG A 106 16.81 7.05 3.35
CA ARG A 106 16.15 5.80 3.75
C ARG A 106 14.77 5.58 3.14
N GLN A 107 14.11 6.63 2.63
CA GLN A 107 12.78 6.59 2.01
C GLN A 107 12.83 6.48 0.49
N ALA A 108 14.03 6.37 -0.08
CA ALA A 108 14.27 6.07 -1.48
C ALA A 108 14.92 4.69 -1.62
N VAL A 109 14.44 3.91 -2.56
CA VAL A 109 14.90 2.54 -2.81
C VAL A 109 15.21 2.40 -4.30
N ARG A 110 16.35 1.81 -4.66
CA ARG A 110 16.71 1.58 -6.06
C ARG A 110 15.65 0.72 -6.75
N LEU A 111 15.18 1.19 -7.89
CA LEU A 111 14.11 0.55 -8.67
C LEU A 111 14.66 -0.40 -9.75
N GLY A 112 15.92 -0.23 -10.15
CA GLY A 112 16.48 -0.97 -11.26
C GLY A 112 15.74 -0.66 -12.57
N ASP A 113 15.51 -1.70 -13.39
CA ASP A 113 14.87 -1.59 -14.70
C ASP A 113 13.33 -1.59 -14.64
N ALA A 114 12.73 -1.76 -13.46
CA ALA A 114 11.28 -1.75 -13.31
C ALA A 114 10.67 -0.39 -13.71
N SER A 115 9.41 -0.37 -14.14
CA SER A 115 8.74 0.85 -14.57
C SER A 115 8.52 1.83 -13.41
N PHE A 116 8.46 3.13 -13.69
CA PHE A 116 8.10 4.13 -12.68
C PHE A 116 6.65 3.95 -12.19
N ASP A 117 5.76 3.44 -13.04
CA ASP A 117 4.40 3.09 -12.63
C ASP A 117 4.39 2.02 -11.54
N LEU A 118 5.19 0.96 -11.72
CA LEU A 118 5.37 -0.05 -10.69
C LEU A 118 5.96 0.59 -9.43
N GLY A 119 7.02 1.37 -9.55
CA GLY A 119 7.64 2.06 -8.42
C GLY A 119 6.66 2.92 -7.62
N ALA A 120 5.77 3.66 -8.29
CA ALA A 120 4.75 4.49 -7.67
C ALA A 120 3.60 3.70 -7.01
N CYS A 121 3.54 2.39 -7.22
CA CYS A 121 2.57 1.49 -6.59
C CYS A 121 3.13 0.79 -5.34
N LEU A 122 4.46 0.78 -5.12
CA LEU A 122 5.10 -0.05 -4.09
C LEU A 122 4.92 0.47 -2.66
N GLY A 123 5.13 1.76 -2.42
CA GLY A 123 5.28 2.34 -1.08
C GLY A 123 4.25 1.86 -0.07
N ILE A 124 3.23 2.67 0.19
CA ILE A 124 2.24 2.39 1.24
C ILE A 124 1.51 1.04 1.04
N PRO A 125 1.04 0.67 -0.17
CA PRO A 125 0.31 -0.60 -0.33
C PRO A 125 1.15 -1.83 0.01
N PHE A 126 2.36 -1.94 -0.53
CA PHE A 126 3.19 -3.14 -0.32
C PHE A 126 3.80 -3.21 1.08
N LEU A 127 4.20 -2.08 1.67
CA LEU A 127 4.70 -2.05 3.05
C LEU A 127 3.59 -2.41 4.05
N THR A 128 2.35 -1.96 3.82
CA THR A 128 1.18 -2.35 4.62
C THR A 128 0.88 -3.85 4.47
N ALA A 129 0.84 -4.35 3.24
CA ALA A 129 0.62 -5.78 2.96
C ALA A 129 1.71 -6.65 3.59
N HIS A 130 2.99 -6.26 3.43
CA HIS A 130 4.11 -6.95 4.06
C HIS A 130 3.93 -7.04 5.58
N ARG A 131 3.57 -5.93 6.23
CA ARG A 131 3.36 -5.93 7.68
C ARG A 131 2.22 -6.87 8.09
N CYS A 132 1.10 -6.87 7.38
CA CYS A 132 0.00 -7.79 7.64
C CYS A 132 0.42 -9.27 7.50
N LEU A 133 1.36 -9.58 6.61
CA LEU A 133 1.86 -10.93 6.38
C LEU A 133 2.99 -11.36 7.33
N THR A 134 3.52 -10.45 8.17
CA THR A 134 4.70 -10.74 9.02
C THR A 134 4.47 -10.47 10.51
N VAL A 135 3.28 -10.01 10.92
CA VAL A 135 3.05 -9.58 12.32
C VAL A 135 2.40 -10.66 13.20
N GLY A 136 1.90 -11.73 12.63
CA GLY A 136 1.28 -12.83 13.38
C GLY A 136 2.30 -13.65 14.22
N GLU A 137 1.82 -14.36 15.25
CA GLU A 137 2.68 -15.16 16.14
C GLU A 137 3.47 -16.25 15.40
N PHE A 138 2.82 -16.88 14.42
CA PHE A 138 3.42 -17.96 13.62
C PHE A 138 3.81 -17.50 12.22
N MET A 139 3.79 -16.18 11.99
CA MET A 139 4.23 -15.60 10.74
C MET A 139 5.73 -15.31 10.78
N PRO A 140 6.43 -15.42 9.66
CA PRO A 140 7.86 -15.10 9.60
C PRO A 140 8.09 -13.59 9.77
N ASP A 141 9.22 -13.21 10.36
CA ASP A 141 9.64 -11.80 10.45
C ASP A 141 10.02 -11.20 9.09
N ARG A 142 10.25 -12.06 8.09
CA ARG A 142 10.69 -11.69 6.74
C ARG A 142 9.90 -12.44 5.67
N LEU A 143 9.70 -11.80 4.52
CA LEU A 143 9.18 -12.48 3.33
C LEU A 143 10.32 -12.76 2.33
N HIS A 144 10.29 -13.95 1.79
CA HIS A 144 11.11 -14.42 0.67
C HIS A 144 10.37 -15.55 -0.04
N ALA A 145 10.83 -15.99 -1.18
CA ALA A 145 10.26 -17.14 -1.87
C ALA A 145 10.20 -18.35 -0.93
N GLY A 146 9.03 -18.94 -0.77
CA GLY A 146 8.78 -20.09 0.10
C GLY A 146 8.59 -19.80 1.58
N ALA A 147 8.65 -18.53 2.03
CA ALA A 147 8.51 -18.20 3.47
C ALA A 147 7.16 -18.55 4.09
N LEU A 148 6.12 -18.71 3.27
CA LEU A 148 4.75 -19.03 3.69
C LEU A 148 4.21 -20.34 3.07
N SER A 149 5.07 -21.28 2.66
CA SER A 149 4.67 -22.50 1.94
C SER A 149 3.62 -23.35 2.64
N ASP A 150 3.58 -23.34 3.97
CA ASP A 150 2.59 -24.07 4.76
C ASP A 150 1.44 -23.16 5.27
N HIS A 151 1.31 -21.95 4.73
CA HIS A 151 0.36 -20.95 5.23
C HIS A 151 -0.82 -20.79 4.28
N THR A 152 -2.00 -20.60 4.85
CA THR A 152 -3.19 -20.10 4.14
C THR A 152 -3.46 -18.69 4.61
N VAL A 153 -3.57 -17.77 3.66
CA VAL A 153 -3.82 -16.35 3.87
C VAL A 153 -5.19 -15.98 3.28
N LEU A 154 -6.03 -15.33 4.06
CA LEU A 154 -7.26 -14.72 3.59
C LEU A 154 -7.04 -13.23 3.37
N VAL A 155 -7.33 -12.74 2.16
CA VAL A 155 -7.23 -11.32 1.80
C VAL A 155 -8.64 -10.77 1.58
N GLN A 156 -9.13 -10.00 2.54
CA GLN A 156 -10.40 -9.29 2.42
C GLN A 156 -10.22 -8.10 1.48
N GLY A 157 -11.08 -8.00 0.44
CA GLY A 157 -10.99 -6.92 -0.54
C GLY A 157 -9.82 -7.07 -1.53
N GLY A 158 -9.63 -8.26 -2.11
CA GLY A 158 -8.49 -8.62 -2.97
C GLY A 158 -8.25 -7.74 -4.21
N ALA A 159 -9.25 -6.98 -4.68
CA ALA A 159 -9.11 -6.07 -5.82
C ALA A 159 -8.68 -4.64 -5.44
N GLY A 160 -8.47 -4.33 -4.15
CA GLY A 160 -7.89 -3.07 -3.70
C GLY A 160 -6.36 -3.06 -3.82
N ALA A 161 -5.72 -1.89 -3.76
CA ALA A 161 -4.26 -1.78 -3.92
C ALA A 161 -3.48 -2.58 -2.86
N VAL A 162 -3.87 -2.51 -1.58
CA VAL A 162 -3.25 -3.33 -0.51
C VAL A 162 -3.61 -4.80 -0.66
N GLY A 163 -4.87 -5.12 -1.03
CA GLY A 163 -5.30 -6.50 -1.28
C GLY A 163 -4.50 -7.15 -2.42
N ASN A 164 -4.33 -6.45 -3.53
CA ASN A 164 -3.48 -6.89 -4.65
C ASN A 164 -2.03 -7.11 -4.20
N ALA A 165 -1.45 -6.17 -3.46
CA ALA A 165 -0.10 -6.29 -2.92
C ALA A 165 0.04 -7.51 -1.98
N ALA A 166 -0.96 -7.74 -1.12
CA ALA A 166 -0.97 -8.87 -0.20
C ALA A 166 -1.06 -10.21 -0.94
N ILE A 167 -1.91 -10.30 -1.99
CA ILE A 167 -2.01 -11.49 -2.83
C ILE A 167 -0.65 -11.78 -3.49
N GLN A 168 -0.04 -10.79 -4.14
CA GLN A 168 1.23 -10.98 -4.84
C GLN A 168 2.38 -11.37 -3.89
N LEU A 169 2.52 -10.69 -2.75
CA LEU A 169 3.55 -11.02 -1.76
C LEU A 169 3.34 -12.39 -1.12
N ALA A 170 2.10 -12.74 -0.77
CA ALA A 170 1.77 -14.05 -0.23
C ALA A 170 2.03 -15.17 -1.24
N ARG A 171 1.71 -14.97 -2.52
CA ARG A 171 2.02 -15.92 -3.62
C ARG A 171 3.52 -16.05 -3.85
N TRP A 172 4.27 -14.94 -3.84
CA TRP A 172 5.73 -14.99 -3.91
C TRP A 172 6.33 -15.77 -2.75
N ALA A 173 5.74 -15.66 -1.58
CA ALA A 173 6.14 -16.42 -0.40
C ALA A 173 5.56 -17.85 -0.37
N ASP A 174 4.86 -18.29 -1.41
CA ASP A 174 4.32 -19.65 -1.63
C ASP A 174 3.13 -20.02 -0.73
N ALA A 175 2.39 -19.03 -0.23
CA ALA A 175 1.16 -19.26 0.52
C ALA A 175 0.00 -19.73 -0.39
N CYS A 176 -0.94 -20.48 0.19
CA CYS A 176 -2.29 -20.64 -0.36
C CYS A 176 -3.08 -19.35 -0.09
N VAL A 177 -3.54 -18.66 -1.13
CA VAL A 177 -4.21 -17.36 -1.02
C VAL A 177 -5.67 -17.46 -1.38
N VAL A 178 -6.53 -17.13 -0.44
CA VAL A 178 -7.98 -16.92 -0.64
C VAL A 178 -8.26 -15.43 -0.63
N ALA A 179 -8.96 -14.90 -1.63
CA ALA A 179 -9.34 -13.50 -1.68
C ALA A 179 -10.86 -13.33 -1.68
N THR A 180 -11.38 -12.30 -1.00
CA THR A 180 -12.80 -11.94 -1.11
C THR A 180 -13.00 -10.70 -1.97
N VAL A 181 -14.10 -10.67 -2.70
CA VAL A 181 -14.46 -9.58 -3.61
C VAL A 181 -15.97 -9.35 -3.62
N SER A 182 -16.41 -8.24 -4.25
CA SER A 182 -17.83 -7.84 -4.31
C SER A 182 -18.48 -7.96 -5.69
N SER A 183 -17.74 -8.41 -6.70
CA SER A 183 -18.30 -8.60 -8.06
C SER A 183 -17.44 -9.56 -8.89
N PRO A 184 -17.99 -10.09 -10.01
CA PRO A 184 -17.24 -10.93 -10.95
C PRO A 184 -16.01 -10.23 -11.56
N GLU A 185 -16.10 -8.93 -11.88
CA GLU A 185 -14.99 -8.15 -12.44
C GLU A 185 -13.84 -8.06 -11.43
N LYS A 186 -14.15 -7.81 -10.16
CA LYS A 186 -13.15 -7.79 -9.08
C LYS A 186 -12.57 -9.19 -8.83
N ALA A 187 -13.34 -10.26 -9.08
CA ALA A 187 -12.84 -11.63 -8.98
C ALA A 187 -11.77 -11.90 -10.04
N GLN A 188 -11.95 -11.42 -11.26
CA GLN A 188 -10.93 -11.52 -12.31
C GLN A 188 -9.64 -10.80 -11.91
N LEU A 189 -9.74 -9.60 -11.29
CA LEU A 189 -8.58 -8.86 -10.82
C LEU A 189 -7.84 -9.60 -9.69
N ALA A 190 -8.55 -10.15 -8.71
CA ALA A 190 -7.93 -10.91 -7.63
C ALA A 190 -7.24 -12.19 -8.15
N ALA A 191 -7.86 -12.89 -9.10
CA ALA A 191 -7.25 -14.05 -9.76
C ALA A 191 -6.00 -13.65 -10.59
N ALA A 192 -6.05 -12.54 -11.33
CA ALA A 192 -4.92 -12.00 -12.09
C ALA A 192 -3.74 -11.60 -11.18
N ALA A 193 -4.03 -11.13 -9.95
CA ALA A 193 -3.03 -10.89 -8.92
C ALA A 193 -2.36 -12.16 -8.39
N GLY A 194 -2.98 -13.33 -8.60
CA GLY A 194 -2.46 -14.63 -8.22
C GLY A 194 -3.21 -15.32 -7.05
N ALA A 195 -4.41 -14.87 -6.68
CA ALA A 195 -5.21 -15.58 -5.68
C ALA A 195 -5.55 -16.99 -6.19
N ASP A 196 -5.33 -18.03 -5.35
CA ASP A 196 -5.67 -19.42 -5.70
C ASP A 196 -7.18 -19.64 -5.70
N PHE A 197 -7.88 -18.96 -4.80
CA PHE A 197 -9.31 -19.02 -4.64
C PHE A 197 -9.89 -17.63 -4.46
N VAL A 198 -11.06 -17.39 -5.08
CA VAL A 198 -11.75 -16.10 -4.96
C VAL A 198 -13.21 -16.35 -4.58
N VAL A 199 -13.65 -15.66 -3.52
CA VAL A 199 -15.01 -15.75 -3.00
C VAL A 199 -15.73 -14.42 -3.20
N ASN A 200 -16.85 -14.43 -3.94
CA ASN A 200 -17.71 -13.26 -4.07
C ASN A 200 -18.69 -13.21 -2.88
N TYR A 201 -18.40 -12.39 -1.88
CA TYR A 201 -19.16 -12.28 -0.64
C TYR A 201 -20.61 -11.76 -0.82
N ARG A 202 -20.97 -11.28 -2.01
CA ARG A 202 -22.36 -10.92 -2.32
C ARG A 202 -23.22 -12.09 -2.79
N GLU A 203 -22.60 -13.16 -3.20
CA GLU A 203 -23.25 -14.34 -3.81
C GLU A 203 -22.99 -15.62 -3.01
N GLN A 204 -21.95 -15.64 -2.19
CA GLN A 204 -21.47 -16.82 -1.48
C GLN A 204 -21.31 -16.52 0.03
N ASP A 205 -21.50 -17.54 0.86
CA ASP A 205 -21.14 -17.49 2.27
C ASP A 205 -19.60 -17.63 2.42
N VAL A 206 -18.95 -16.56 2.87
CA VAL A 206 -17.49 -16.52 3.00
C VAL A 206 -16.98 -17.59 3.98
N VAL A 207 -17.70 -17.81 5.09
CA VAL A 207 -17.26 -18.79 6.11
C VAL A 207 -17.33 -20.20 5.52
N GLU A 208 -18.43 -20.53 4.85
CA GLU A 208 -18.60 -21.84 4.22
C GLU A 208 -17.51 -22.08 3.16
N GLU A 209 -17.31 -21.14 2.24
CA GLU A 209 -16.36 -21.32 1.13
C GLU A 209 -14.90 -21.40 1.63
N VAL A 210 -14.50 -20.51 2.54
CA VAL A 210 -13.14 -20.55 3.09
C VAL A 210 -12.90 -21.81 3.91
N ARG A 211 -13.89 -22.32 4.64
CA ARG A 211 -13.78 -23.58 5.41
C ARG A 211 -13.66 -24.82 4.52
N LYS A 212 -14.16 -24.82 3.29
CA LYS A 212 -13.91 -25.89 2.31
C LYS A 212 -12.44 -25.94 1.89
N ILE A 213 -11.78 -24.78 1.81
CA ILE A 213 -10.36 -24.62 1.40
C ILE A 213 -9.43 -24.86 2.59
N ALA A 214 -9.74 -24.24 3.72
CA ALA A 214 -8.98 -24.28 4.97
C ALA A 214 -9.84 -24.79 6.13
N PRO A 215 -10.07 -26.12 6.25
CA PRO A 215 -10.91 -26.71 7.30
C PRO A 215 -10.47 -26.34 8.72
N ASP A 216 -9.18 -26.25 8.95
CA ASP A 216 -8.57 -25.87 10.24
C ASP A 216 -8.50 -24.35 10.44
N GLY A 217 -8.88 -23.55 9.45
CA GLY A 217 -8.80 -22.09 9.42
C GLY A 217 -7.53 -21.54 8.80
N VAL A 218 -7.50 -20.21 8.64
CA VAL A 218 -6.41 -19.48 8.00
C VAL A 218 -5.39 -18.95 9.02
N HIS A 219 -4.14 -18.78 8.61
CA HIS A 219 -3.05 -18.31 9.46
C HIS A 219 -3.13 -16.80 9.72
N THR A 220 -3.48 -16.04 8.67
CA THR A 220 -3.68 -14.60 8.79
C THR A 220 -4.80 -14.12 7.88
N ILE A 221 -5.47 -13.09 8.32
CA ILE A 221 -6.48 -12.34 7.57
C ILE A 221 -5.96 -10.93 7.37
N VAL A 222 -5.78 -10.52 6.12
CA VAL A 222 -5.46 -9.15 5.73
C VAL A 222 -6.79 -8.41 5.59
N GLU A 223 -7.12 -7.53 6.55
CA GLU A 223 -8.48 -7.06 6.76
C GLU A 223 -8.64 -5.55 6.48
N VAL A 224 -9.57 -5.23 5.58
CA VAL A 224 -9.87 -3.86 5.13
C VAL A 224 -11.16 -3.29 5.75
N SER A 225 -12.07 -4.15 6.22
CA SER A 225 -13.44 -3.77 6.64
C SER A 225 -13.86 -4.51 7.90
N ALA A 226 -13.01 -4.46 8.94
CA ALA A 226 -13.17 -5.22 10.19
C ALA A 226 -14.54 -4.99 10.87
N ALA A 227 -15.07 -3.76 10.79
CA ALA A 227 -16.39 -3.44 11.35
C ALA A 227 -17.53 -4.32 10.78
N ARG A 228 -17.37 -4.81 9.54
CA ARG A 228 -18.34 -5.70 8.88
C ARG A 228 -17.99 -7.17 9.01
N ASN A 229 -16.69 -7.49 9.00
CA ASN A 229 -16.20 -8.85 8.81
C ASN A 229 -15.84 -9.57 10.11
N ALA A 230 -15.73 -8.87 11.26
CA ALA A 230 -15.23 -9.44 12.51
C ALA A 230 -15.90 -10.75 12.97
N ALA A 231 -17.21 -10.90 12.74
CA ALA A 231 -17.95 -12.10 13.09
C ALA A 231 -17.60 -13.31 12.18
N ALA A 232 -17.31 -13.07 10.91
CA ALA A 232 -16.83 -14.07 9.95
C ALA A 232 -15.38 -14.42 10.23
N ASP A 233 -14.53 -13.39 10.43
CA ASP A 233 -13.10 -13.54 10.72
C ASP A 233 -12.88 -14.43 11.96
N ALA A 234 -13.69 -14.22 12.99
CA ALA A 234 -13.66 -15.05 14.22
C ALA A 234 -13.88 -16.55 13.96
N GLN A 235 -14.63 -16.89 12.91
CA GLN A 235 -14.92 -18.27 12.54
C GLN A 235 -13.88 -18.86 11.60
N LEU A 236 -13.00 -18.02 11.01
CA LEU A 236 -12.07 -18.44 9.96
C LEU A 236 -10.65 -18.64 10.44
N LEU A 237 -10.29 -18.12 11.63
CA LEU A 237 -8.95 -18.26 12.15
C LEU A 237 -8.66 -19.69 12.63
N ARG A 238 -7.46 -20.15 12.34
CA ARG A 238 -6.87 -21.31 12.99
C ARG A 238 -6.31 -20.94 14.36
N ALA A 239 -5.89 -21.93 15.15
CA ALA A 239 -5.23 -21.70 16.41
C ALA A 239 -3.97 -20.83 16.24
N GLY A 240 -3.88 -19.72 16.98
CA GLY A 240 -2.81 -18.72 16.91
C GLY A 240 -2.87 -17.80 15.71
N GLY A 241 -3.94 -17.86 14.91
CA GLY A 241 -4.11 -17.01 13.73
C GLY A 241 -4.31 -15.53 14.07
N ALA A 242 -4.05 -14.66 13.12
CA ALA A 242 -4.11 -13.21 13.28
C ALA A 242 -5.09 -12.54 12.31
N VAL A 243 -5.82 -11.52 12.79
CA VAL A 243 -6.55 -10.54 11.95
C VAL A 243 -5.73 -9.25 11.92
N CYS A 244 -5.25 -8.86 10.76
CA CYS A 244 -4.42 -7.67 10.55
C CYS A 244 -5.26 -6.57 9.88
N VAL A 245 -5.76 -5.63 10.67
CA VAL A 245 -6.66 -4.55 10.25
C VAL A 245 -5.83 -3.34 9.81
N TYR A 246 -5.94 -2.95 8.53
CA TYR A 246 -5.16 -1.84 7.98
C TYR A 246 -6.00 -0.66 7.49
N ALA A 247 -7.32 -0.77 7.54
CA ALA A 247 -8.24 0.29 7.13
C ALA A 247 -9.52 0.25 7.97
N ASP A 248 -10.27 1.33 7.90
CA ASP A 248 -11.52 1.59 8.58
C ASP A 248 -12.74 1.53 7.63
N ASP A 249 -12.59 0.84 6.50
CA ASP A 249 -13.68 0.70 5.53
C ASP A 249 -14.86 -0.05 6.17
N GLY A 250 -16.04 0.55 6.08
CA GLY A 250 -17.26 -0.02 6.68
C GLY A 250 -17.57 0.40 8.12
N GLY A 251 -16.67 1.15 8.78
CA GLY A 251 -16.89 1.71 10.12
C GLY A 251 -15.59 1.88 10.90
N ASP A 252 -15.57 2.81 11.83
CA ASP A 252 -14.46 3.21 12.68
C ASP A 252 -14.39 2.44 14.01
N GLU A 253 -15.40 1.60 14.29
CA GLU A 253 -15.45 0.73 15.47
C GLU A 253 -15.65 -0.73 15.06
N VAL A 254 -15.06 -1.66 15.83
CA VAL A 254 -15.22 -3.09 15.65
C VAL A 254 -15.69 -3.78 16.93
N THR A 255 -16.69 -4.64 16.80
CA THR A 255 -17.13 -5.53 17.88
C THR A 255 -16.64 -6.94 17.62
N VAL A 256 -15.83 -7.47 18.54
CA VAL A 256 -15.28 -8.83 18.46
C VAL A 256 -15.91 -9.75 19.49
N PRO A 257 -16.33 -10.98 19.10
CA PRO A 257 -16.91 -11.94 20.03
C PRO A 257 -15.79 -12.57 20.87
N ILE A 258 -15.82 -12.35 22.19
CA ILE A 258 -14.73 -12.76 23.10
C ILE A 258 -14.47 -14.28 23.03
N ARG A 259 -15.49 -15.11 23.24
CA ARG A 259 -15.29 -16.57 23.31
C ARG A 259 -14.79 -17.18 22.01
N PRO A 260 -15.35 -16.84 20.82
CA PRO A 260 -14.82 -17.27 19.53
C PRO A 260 -13.37 -16.85 19.27
N MET A 261 -12.92 -15.71 19.82
CA MET A 261 -11.53 -15.26 19.72
C MET A 261 -10.59 -15.95 20.72
N MET A 262 -11.10 -16.32 21.90
CA MET A 262 -10.31 -17.04 22.89
C MET A 262 -10.00 -18.49 22.47
N VAL A 263 -10.93 -19.16 21.82
CA VAL A 263 -10.76 -20.57 21.40
C VAL A 263 -9.54 -20.78 20.52
N PRO A 264 -9.34 -19.99 19.43
CA PRO A 264 -8.15 -20.10 18.62
C PRO A 264 -6.94 -19.33 19.19
N ASN A 265 -7.01 -18.69 20.37
CA ASN A 265 -6.02 -17.75 20.85
C ASN A 265 -5.69 -16.68 19.78
N ALA A 266 -6.73 -16.11 19.19
CA ALA A 266 -6.64 -15.17 18.09
C ALA A 266 -5.90 -13.88 18.47
N ARG A 267 -5.20 -13.31 17.49
CA ARG A 267 -4.57 -11.99 17.60
C ARG A 267 -5.29 -10.98 16.73
N TRP A 268 -5.44 -9.77 17.23
CA TRP A 268 -5.87 -8.60 16.44
C TRP A 268 -4.74 -7.59 16.42
N GLN A 269 -4.27 -7.29 15.23
CA GLN A 269 -3.23 -6.31 15.00
C GLN A 269 -3.78 -5.19 14.11
N PHE A 270 -3.81 -3.99 14.64
CA PHE A 270 -4.09 -2.78 13.86
C PHE A 270 -2.78 -2.28 13.24
N VAL A 271 -2.79 -2.08 11.94
CA VAL A 271 -1.60 -1.73 11.14
C VAL A 271 -1.78 -0.34 10.54
N LEU A 272 -1.02 0.62 11.04
CA LEU A 272 -0.82 1.91 10.39
C LEU A 272 0.66 2.02 10.02
N VAL A 273 1.01 1.78 8.77
CA VAL A 273 2.40 1.65 8.30
C VAL A 273 3.28 2.81 8.73
N TYR A 274 2.75 4.02 8.79
CA TYR A 274 3.49 5.25 9.19
C TYR A 274 4.07 5.18 10.60
N THR A 275 3.38 4.54 11.52
CA THR A 275 3.75 4.43 12.94
C THR A 275 4.39 3.10 13.30
N GLU A 276 4.54 2.19 12.34
CA GLU A 276 5.24 0.93 12.55
C GLU A 276 6.71 1.13 12.95
N PRO A 277 7.30 0.21 13.72
CA PRO A 277 8.70 0.27 14.10
C PRO A 277 9.63 0.41 12.88
N LYS A 278 10.64 1.27 13.00
CA LYS A 278 11.60 1.53 11.92
C LYS A 278 12.26 0.25 11.37
N ALA A 279 12.56 -0.71 12.26
CA ALA A 279 13.15 -2.00 11.86
C ALA A 279 12.20 -2.82 10.99
N ALA A 280 10.91 -2.89 11.34
CA ALA A 280 9.90 -3.59 10.56
C ALA A 280 9.73 -2.96 9.16
N LYS A 281 9.70 -1.63 9.08
CA LYS A 281 9.64 -0.91 7.78
C LYS A 281 10.89 -1.13 6.94
N ALA A 282 12.07 -1.04 7.55
CA ALA A 282 13.34 -1.30 6.85
C ALA A 282 13.39 -2.73 6.28
N GLN A 283 12.89 -3.71 7.04
CA GLN A 283 12.79 -5.09 6.59
C GLN A 283 11.78 -5.23 5.44
N ALA A 284 10.60 -4.61 5.56
CA ALA A 284 9.59 -4.61 4.50
C ALA A 284 10.14 -4.04 3.18
N VAL A 285 10.90 -2.95 3.25
CA VAL A 285 11.57 -2.35 2.08
C VAL A 285 12.52 -3.34 1.39
N VAL A 286 13.33 -4.05 2.17
CA VAL A 286 14.28 -5.07 1.63
C VAL A 286 13.54 -6.21 0.95
N ASP A 287 12.50 -6.74 1.60
CA ASP A 287 11.74 -7.88 1.09
C ASP A 287 10.91 -7.50 -0.15
N VAL A 288 10.27 -6.32 -0.16
CA VAL A 288 9.55 -5.81 -1.33
C VAL A 288 10.51 -5.56 -2.50
N ALA A 289 11.69 -4.97 -2.26
CA ALA A 289 12.69 -4.78 -3.31
C ALA A 289 13.18 -6.13 -3.88
N ALA A 290 13.33 -7.14 -3.04
CA ALA A 290 13.68 -8.50 -3.49
C ALA A 290 12.57 -9.13 -4.35
N ALA A 291 11.30 -8.97 -3.97
CA ALA A 291 10.16 -9.44 -4.75
C ALA A 291 10.09 -8.76 -6.14
N VAL A 292 10.34 -7.45 -6.19
CA VAL A 292 10.44 -6.69 -7.46
C VAL A 292 11.58 -7.21 -8.32
N ALA A 293 12.78 -7.36 -7.76
CA ALA A 293 13.96 -7.84 -8.48
C ALA A 293 13.78 -9.27 -9.04
N GLN A 294 12.94 -10.09 -8.40
CA GLN A 294 12.59 -11.44 -8.86
C GLN A 294 11.40 -11.46 -9.83
N GLY A 295 10.84 -10.31 -10.21
CA GLY A 295 9.69 -10.21 -11.10
C GLY A 295 8.38 -10.74 -10.51
N ALA A 296 8.32 -10.89 -9.18
CA ALA A 296 7.13 -11.38 -8.47
C ALA A 296 6.05 -10.31 -8.28
N VAL A 297 6.41 -9.04 -8.43
CA VAL A 297 5.51 -7.89 -8.30
C VAL A 297 5.25 -7.27 -9.67
N ARG A 298 3.98 -7.10 -10.00
CA ARG A 298 3.51 -6.56 -11.28
C ARG A 298 2.36 -5.56 -11.06
N VAL A 299 2.11 -4.69 -12.03
CA VAL A 299 0.98 -3.74 -12.04
C VAL A 299 0.29 -3.76 -13.41
N GLY A 300 -0.85 -3.12 -13.52
CA GLY A 300 -1.70 -3.14 -14.70
C GLY A 300 -2.83 -4.17 -14.60
N GLU A 301 -3.74 -4.16 -15.56
CA GLU A 301 -4.91 -5.07 -15.58
C GLU A 301 -4.52 -6.55 -15.54
N GLU A 302 -3.47 -6.92 -16.28
CA GLU A 302 -2.95 -8.29 -16.33
C GLU A 302 -2.37 -8.79 -14.99
N ALA A 303 -2.08 -7.85 -14.07
CA ALA A 303 -1.65 -8.12 -12.70
C ALA A 303 -2.74 -7.85 -11.66
N GLY A 304 -3.99 -7.63 -12.12
CA GLY A 304 -5.12 -7.35 -11.25
C GLY A 304 -5.09 -5.97 -10.57
N LEU A 305 -4.27 -5.05 -11.06
CA LEU A 305 -4.19 -3.67 -10.55
C LEU A 305 -4.28 -2.68 -11.71
N PRO A 306 -5.48 -2.35 -12.23
CA PRO A 306 -5.66 -1.32 -13.25
C PRO A 306 -5.00 0.00 -12.85
N LEU A 307 -4.36 0.70 -13.79
CA LEU A 307 -3.70 1.97 -13.57
C LEU A 307 -4.50 3.11 -14.20
N HIS A 308 -4.75 4.16 -13.41
CA HIS A 308 -5.48 5.35 -13.83
C HIS A 308 -4.54 6.55 -13.82
N HIS A 309 -4.06 6.96 -14.98
CA HIS A 309 -3.12 8.06 -15.14
C HIS A 309 -3.83 9.41 -15.22
N HIS A 310 -3.35 10.37 -14.45
CA HIS A 310 -3.74 11.78 -14.51
C HIS A 310 -2.50 12.65 -14.67
N PRO A 311 -2.53 13.72 -15.48
CA PRO A 311 -1.46 14.70 -15.47
C PRO A 311 -1.43 15.47 -14.16
N LEU A 312 -0.31 16.07 -13.79
CA LEU A 312 -0.17 16.87 -12.56
C LEU A 312 -1.23 17.99 -12.48
N THR A 313 -1.60 18.57 -13.60
CA THR A 313 -2.67 19.58 -13.70
C THR A 313 -4.06 19.07 -13.32
N ALA A 314 -4.27 17.75 -13.33
CA ALA A 314 -5.53 17.09 -12.97
C ALA A 314 -5.48 16.39 -11.59
N ALA A 315 -4.58 16.80 -10.71
CA ALA A 315 -4.42 16.17 -9.38
C ALA A 315 -5.71 16.19 -8.54
N ARG A 316 -6.59 17.18 -8.71
CA ARG A 316 -7.92 17.20 -8.07
C ARG A 316 -8.73 15.98 -8.47
N ALA A 317 -8.84 15.73 -9.78
CA ALA A 317 -9.57 14.57 -10.30
C ALA A 317 -8.93 13.24 -9.86
N ALA A 318 -7.60 13.18 -9.76
CA ALA A 318 -6.90 12.01 -9.23
C ALA A 318 -7.29 11.72 -7.76
N HIS A 319 -7.33 12.75 -6.91
CA HIS A 319 -7.78 12.60 -5.52
C HIS A 319 -9.27 12.23 -5.43
N GLU A 320 -10.13 12.85 -6.25
CA GLU A 320 -11.56 12.51 -6.35
C GLU A 320 -11.79 11.06 -6.74
N ALA A 321 -11.01 10.53 -7.69
CA ALA A 321 -11.11 9.15 -8.13
C ALA A 321 -10.82 8.17 -6.97
N VAL A 322 -9.76 8.41 -6.17
CA VAL A 322 -9.43 7.59 -5.00
C VAL A 322 -10.50 7.74 -3.90
N GLU A 323 -10.98 8.95 -3.67
CA GLU A 323 -12.02 9.26 -2.69
C GLU A 323 -13.35 8.55 -3.02
N ASN A 324 -13.65 8.41 -4.32
CA ASN A 324 -14.78 7.66 -4.86
C ASN A 324 -14.50 6.16 -5.03
N SER A 325 -13.43 5.65 -4.46
CA SER A 325 -13.10 4.21 -4.42
C SER A 325 -12.96 3.57 -5.80
N VAL A 326 -12.32 4.26 -6.75
CA VAL A 326 -11.97 3.66 -8.05
C VAL A 326 -11.14 2.39 -7.84
N VAL A 327 -11.45 1.35 -8.61
CA VAL A 327 -10.74 0.07 -8.52
C VAL A 327 -9.39 0.17 -9.24
N GLY A 328 -8.32 -0.21 -8.56
CA GLY A 328 -6.97 -0.12 -9.10
C GLY A 328 -6.11 0.93 -8.39
N LYS A 329 -5.11 1.46 -9.08
CA LYS A 329 -4.20 2.49 -8.56
C LYS A 329 -4.28 3.76 -9.39
N VAL A 330 -4.45 4.88 -8.72
CA VAL A 330 -4.39 6.21 -9.36
C VAL A 330 -2.96 6.72 -9.32
N LEU A 331 -2.50 7.18 -10.47
CA LEU A 331 -1.15 7.71 -10.69
C LEU A 331 -1.24 9.13 -11.24
N ILE A 332 -0.32 9.99 -10.78
CA ILE A 332 -0.13 11.34 -11.31
C ILE A 332 1.20 11.38 -12.06
N THR A 333 1.15 11.63 -13.36
CA THR A 333 2.35 11.88 -14.17
C THR A 333 2.84 13.30 -13.90
N THR A 334 4.06 13.43 -13.40
CA THR A 334 4.62 14.70 -12.91
C THR A 334 5.52 15.41 -13.93
N SER A 335 6.10 14.69 -14.87
CA SER A 335 6.85 15.22 -16.01
C SER A 335 6.04 15.03 -17.29
N GLU A 336 6.10 15.99 -18.21
CA GLU A 336 5.66 15.73 -19.58
C GLU A 336 6.58 14.65 -20.20
N PRO A 337 6.01 13.72 -21.00
CA PRO A 337 6.77 12.63 -21.62
C PRO A 337 7.87 13.15 -22.56
#